data_3c768ee39bf53c867ec7a443a0198242
#
_entry.id   3c768ee39bf53c867ec7a443a0198242
#
_cell.length_a   1.000
_cell.length_b   1.000
_cell.length_c   1.000
_cell.angle_alpha   90.00
_cell.angle_beta   90.00
_cell.angle_gamma   90.00
#
_symmetry.space_group_name_H-M   'P 1'
#
loop_
_entity.id
_entity.type
_entity.pdbx_description
1 polymer ?
#
loop_
_entity_poly.entity_id
_entity_poly.type
_entity_poly.pdbx_seq_one_letter_code
_entity_poly.pdbx_strand_id
1 'polypeptide(L)'
;MSTILFRTYLVAFALISQCFFSQYYKDGLSDGTLKINSQNIPVKIFATSEPVELDSFAQVNKNPNTLVILNKSNVEKERFISSSMILANYKNAKYEFFDKDFKLVENISITADNIETLKYVVRTKKPITSADTVSLETPFKIWDPTSGIQLGPVTLHFYSLMFIFAFGLGYVLMTKMYKTDHVNLKYVEPIFTWTLIGTILGARIGHVIFYQPELFKEDFWSVFLPISTKNGLKFTGFAGLASHGATIAVILTTLYYSFKIIKKNPLWVYDRLGIVVAIGGAFVRMGNFFNSEIIGKPVDPNSPFALLFPQQSSEYGITVPRYPTQLFEAVGYVLLFVLLWILYRKTNKKYQQGWLFGLFFIILWAIRFFVEFLKEPQGDEFISFAGLNTGQILSIPFMIAGFVIMIYSKKFKITEAENAKPE
;
A
#
# COMPACT_ATOMS: atom_id res chain seq x y z
N MET A 1 27.83 14.82 -11.49
CA MET A 1 26.66 14.38 -10.72
C MET A 1 25.43 14.07 -11.57
N SER A 2 25.27 14.62 -12.78
CA SER A 2 24.16 14.34 -13.71
C SER A 2 24.21 12.97 -14.38
N THR A 3 25.40 12.44 -14.65
CA THR A 3 25.57 11.18 -15.43
C THR A 3 25.27 9.92 -14.63
N ILE A 4 25.53 9.92 -13.32
CA ILE A 4 25.27 8.73 -12.46
C ILE A 4 23.77 8.61 -12.18
N LEU A 5 23.10 9.71 -11.83
CA LEU A 5 21.65 9.74 -11.63
C LEU A 5 20.88 9.36 -12.91
N PHE A 6 21.31 9.88 -14.05
CA PHE A 6 20.71 9.54 -15.34
C PHE A 6 20.94 8.07 -15.71
N ARG A 7 22.13 7.50 -15.45
CA ARG A 7 22.40 6.07 -15.66
C ARG A 7 21.59 5.19 -14.69
N THR A 8 21.42 5.58 -13.45
CA THR A 8 20.58 4.84 -12.48
C THR A 8 19.12 4.86 -12.90
N TYR A 9 18.60 5.99 -13.39
CA TYR A 9 17.27 6.07 -13.98
C TYR A 9 17.12 5.25 -15.27
N LEU A 10 18.14 5.23 -16.14
CA LEU A 10 18.14 4.41 -17.35
C LEU A 10 18.17 2.91 -17.03
N VAL A 11 18.92 2.50 -16.01
CA VAL A 11 18.93 1.10 -15.55
C VAL A 11 17.61 0.72 -14.90
N ALA A 12 17.03 1.59 -14.06
CA ALA A 12 15.69 1.39 -13.50
C ALA A 12 14.63 1.35 -14.61
N PHE A 13 14.72 2.22 -15.61
CA PHE A 13 13.83 2.25 -16.77
C PHE A 13 14.00 1.02 -17.67
N ALA A 14 15.24 0.54 -17.89
CA ALA A 14 15.51 -0.68 -18.64
C ALA A 14 15.02 -1.94 -17.90
N LEU A 15 15.17 -1.98 -16.56
CA LEU A 15 14.61 -3.04 -15.72
C LEU A 15 13.07 -3.01 -15.75
N ILE A 16 12.47 -1.82 -15.71
CA ILE A 16 11.02 -1.65 -15.83
C ILE A 16 10.56 -2.04 -17.24
N SER A 17 11.30 -1.65 -18.31
CA SER A 17 10.92 -1.98 -19.70
C SER A 17 10.98 -3.48 -19.99
N GLN A 18 11.87 -4.23 -19.37
CA GLN A 18 11.86 -5.69 -19.47
C GLN A 18 10.62 -6.33 -18.84
N CYS A 19 9.95 -5.64 -17.91
CA CYS A 19 8.69 -6.08 -17.29
C CYS A 19 7.47 -5.90 -18.20
N PHE A 20 7.53 -5.12 -19.29
CA PHE A 20 6.38 -4.86 -20.16
C PHE A 20 5.93 -6.03 -21.05
N PHE A 21 6.67 -7.14 -21.11
CA PHE A 21 6.37 -8.27 -21.97
C PHE A 21 5.96 -9.54 -21.20
N SER A 22 5.33 -9.41 -20.03
CA SER A 22 4.82 -10.58 -19.32
C SER A 22 3.56 -11.12 -20.02
N GLN A 23 3.62 -12.39 -20.44
CA GLN A 23 2.43 -13.13 -20.88
C GLN A 23 1.44 -13.22 -19.71
N TYR A 24 0.19 -12.94 -19.98
CA TYR A 24 -0.92 -13.18 -19.04
C TYR A 24 -0.95 -14.65 -18.66
N TYR A 25 -0.91 -14.96 -17.39
CA TYR A 25 -1.16 -16.30 -16.86
C TYR A 25 -2.64 -16.63 -17.10
N LYS A 26 -2.93 -17.59 -17.99
CA LYS A 26 -4.32 -17.91 -18.40
C LYS A 26 -5.09 -18.74 -17.37
N ASP A 27 -4.40 -19.49 -16.50
CA ASP A 27 -5.04 -20.56 -15.72
C ASP A 27 -5.19 -20.25 -14.23
N GLY A 28 -4.73 -19.09 -13.75
CA GLY A 28 -4.85 -18.69 -12.33
C GLY A 28 -4.09 -19.60 -11.34
N LEU A 29 -3.34 -20.60 -11.84
CA LEU A 29 -2.59 -21.55 -11.03
C LEU A 29 -1.10 -21.32 -11.22
N SER A 30 -0.35 -21.28 -10.11
CA SER A 30 1.11 -21.19 -10.12
C SER A 30 1.74 -22.54 -9.82
N ASP A 31 2.92 -22.78 -10.37
CA ASP A 31 3.69 -23.98 -10.11
C ASP A 31 4.51 -23.86 -8.83
N GLY A 32 4.58 -24.95 -8.07
CA GLY A 32 5.43 -25.11 -6.90
C GLY A 32 5.84 -26.55 -6.70
N THR A 33 6.71 -26.78 -5.74
CA THR A 33 7.17 -28.10 -5.32
C THR A 33 6.93 -28.29 -3.85
N LEU A 34 6.07 -29.25 -3.50
CA LEU A 34 5.90 -29.71 -2.13
C LEU A 34 6.96 -30.75 -1.83
N LYS A 35 7.81 -30.50 -0.83
CA LYS A 35 8.77 -31.47 -0.31
C LYS A 35 8.16 -32.22 0.86
N ILE A 36 8.04 -33.52 0.74
CA ILE A 36 7.62 -34.39 1.84
C ILE A 36 8.80 -35.33 2.11
N ASN A 37 9.45 -35.18 3.26
CA ASN A 37 10.72 -35.82 3.58
C ASN A 37 11.76 -35.52 2.49
N SER A 38 12.18 -36.54 1.73
CA SER A 38 13.13 -36.39 0.60
C SER A 38 12.46 -36.44 -0.76
N GLN A 39 11.14 -36.48 -0.83
CA GLN A 39 10.40 -36.56 -2.10
C GLN A 39 9.92 -35.20 -2.56
N ASN A 40 10.19 -34.83 -3.81
CA ASN A 40 9.69 -33.63 -4.45
C ASN A 40 8.40 -33.97 -5.22
N ILE A 41 7.32 -33.31 -4.86
CA ILE A 41 6.00 -33.48 -5.48
C ILE A 41 5.63 -32.17 -6.16
N PRO A 42 5.54 -32.13 -7.51
CA PRO A 42 5.08 -30.94 -8.19
C PRO A 42 3.61 -30.68 -7.82
N VAL A 43 3.31 -29.43 -7.44
CA VAL A 43 1.96 -28.99 -7.06
C VAL A 43 1.53 -27.77 -7.85
N LYS A 44 0.23 -27.65 -8.07
CA LYS A 44 -0.37 -26.39 -8.52
C LYS A 44 -0.85 -25.62 -7.29
N ILE A 45 -0.50 -24.35 -7.22
CA ILE A 45 -0.79 -23.48 -6.08
C ILE A 45 -1.98 -22.60 -6.42
N PHE A 46 -2.93 -22.58 -5.51
CA PHE A 46 -4.13 -21.78 -5.57
C PHE A 46 -4.26 -20.98 -4.26
N ALA A 47 -4.40 -19.66 -4.34
CA ALA A 47 -4.59 -18.82 -3.15
C ALA A 47 -6.00 -18.22 -3.15
N THR A 48 -6.73 -18.38 -2.06
CA THR A 48 -8.09 -17.88 -1.91
C THR A 48 -8.38 -17.42 -0.49
N SER A 49 -9.17 -16.37 -0.35
CA SER A 49 -9.74 -15.90 0.92
C SER A 49 -11.22 -16.28 1.05
N GLU A 50 -11.85 -16.63 -0.06
CA GLU A 50 -13.23 -17.05 -0.02
C GLU A 50 -13.33 -18.52 0.36
N PRO A 51 -14.43 -18.93 1.04
CA PRO A 51 -14.78 -20.33 1.12
C PRO A 51 -14.82 -20.81 -0.34
N VAL A 52 -13.99 -21.78 -0.64
CA VAL A 52 -13.85 -22.30 -2.00
C VAL A 52 -15.25 -22.69 -2.48
N GLU A 53 -15.85 -21.86 -3.32
CA GLU A 53 -17.11 -22.22 -3.95
C GLU A 53 -16.89 -23.53 -4.71
N LEU A 54 -17.87 -24.44 -4.63
CA LEU A 54 -17.82 -25.77 -5.21
C LEU A 54 -17.32 -25.76 -6.66
N ASP A 55 -17.68 -24.77 -7.44
CA ASP A 55 -17.29 -24.63 -8.85
C ASP A 55 -15.82 -24.27 -9.06
N SER A 56 -15.28 -23.38 -8.27
CA SER A 56 -13.85 -23.05 -8.28
C SER A 56 -13.01 -24.24 -7.82
N PHE A 57 -13.51 -24.97 -6.82
CA PHE A 57 -12.87 -26.17 -6.32
C PHE A 57 -12.95 -27.33 -7.31
N ALA A 58 -14.01 -27.45 -8.09
CA ALA A 58 -14.17 -28.46 -9.15
C ALA A 58 -13.13 -28.26 -10.28
N GLN A 59 -12.76 -27.01 -10.60
CA GLN A 59 -11.70 -26.73 -11.57
C GLN A 59 -10.33 -27.10 -11.02
N VAL A 60 -10.06 -26.80 -9.75
CA VAL A 60 -8.83 -27.18 -9.04
C VAL A 60 -8.74 -28.70 -8.88
N ASN A 61 -9.86 -29.39 -8.73
CA ASN A 61 -9.94 -30.86 -8.58
C ASN A 61 -9.50 -31.65 -9.82
N LYS A 62 -9.49 -31.05 -11.01
CA LYS A 62 -9.00 -31.72 -12.23
C LYS A 62 -7.48 -31.93 -12.21
N ASN A 63 -6.76 -31.17 -11.40
CA ASN A 63 -5.32 -31.28 -11.30
C ASN A 63 -4.93 -32.16 -10.09
N PRO A 64 -4.19 -33.26 -10.29
CA PRO A 64 -3.61 -33.99 -9.18
C PRO A 64 -2.56 -33.12 -8.46
N ASN A 65 -2.45 -33.29 -7.15
CA ASN A 65 -1.47 -32.57 -6.32
C ASN A 65 -1.69 -31.05 -6.36
N THR A 66 -2.80 -30.58 -5.83
CA THR A 66 -3.10 -29.16 -5.67
C THR A 66 -2.86 -28.72 -4.23
N LEU A 67 -2.17 -27.58 -4.06
CA LEU A 67 -2.02 -26.90 -2.78
C LEU A 67 -2.88 -25.64 -2.79
N VAL A 68 -3.75 -25.52 -1.81
CA VAL A 68 -4.58 -24.32 -1.60
C VAL A 68 -4.03 -23.54 -0.42
N ILE A 69 -3.73 -22.26 -0.64
CA ILE A 69 -3.35 -21.33 0.41
C ILE A 69 -4.61 -20.59 0.86
N LEU A 70 -4.98 -20.74 2.12
CA LEU A 70 -6.15 -20.11 2.71
C LEU A 70 -5.77 -18.77 3.35
N ASN A 71 -6.49 -17.72 2.99
CA ASN A 71 -6.46 -16.48 3.73
C ASN A 71 -7.69 -16.36 4.63
N LYS A 72 -7.44 -16.04 5.89
CA LYS A 72 -8.44 -16.08 6.96
C LYS A 72 -9.17 -14.76 7.19
N SER A 73 -8.69 -13.67 6.65
CA SER A 73 -9.17 -12.34 7.01
C SER A 73 -10.65 -12.09 6.68
N ASN A 74 -11.22 -12.81 5.72
CA ASN A 74 -12.59 -12.62 5.23
C ASN A 74 -13.47 -13.86 5.26
N VAL A 75 -13.00 -14.99 5.81
CA VAL A 75 -13.78 -16.23 5.85
C VAL A 75 -14.78 -16.18 7.00
N GLU A 76 -16.07 -16.12 6.68
CA GLU A 76 -17.11 -16.35 7.67
C GLU A 76 -16.98 -17.78 8.20
N LYS A 77 -16.81 -17.94 9.50
CA LYS A 77 -16.54 -19.22 10.18
C LYS A 77 -17.51 -20.33 9.76
N GLU A 78 -18.79 -20.04 9.60
CA GLU A 78 -19.81 -20.99 9.20
C GLU A 78 -19.67 -21.49 7.75
N ARG A 79 -19.33 -20.61 6.81
CA ARG A 79 -19.11 -20.98 5.41
C ARG A 79 -17.86 -21.83 5.21
N PHE A 80 -16.81 -21.58 5.99
CA PHE A 80 -15.61 -22.40 5.92
C PHE A 80 -15.83 -23.81 6.46
N ILE A 81 -16.56 -23.98 7.56
CA ILE A 81 -16.94 -25.27 8.12
C ILE A 81 -17.77 -26.07 7.10
N SER A 82 -18.73 -25.43 6.45
CA SER A 82 -19.55 -26.04 5.40
C SER A 82 -18.67 -26.46 4.21
N SER A 83 -17.76 -25.65 3.76
CA SER A 83 -16.86 -25.96 2.64
C SER A 83 -15.88 -27.08 2.97
N SER A 84 -15.36 -27.15 4.19
CA SER A 84 -14.44 -28.22 4.63
C SER A 84 -15.16 -29.56 4.78
N MET A 85 -16.44 -29.60 5.18
CA MET A 85 -17.25 -30.82 5.16
C MET A 85 -17.49 -31.32 3.72
N ILE A 86 -17.63 -30.41 2.76
CA ILE A 86 -17.74 -30.74 1.34
C ILE A 86 -16.41 -31.27 0.81
N LEU A 87 -15.27 -30.68 1.21
CA LEU A 87 -13.94 -31.18 0.90
C LEU A 87 -13.71 -32.62 1.39
N ALA A 88 -14.17 -32.96 2.60
CA ALA A 88 -14.05 -34.28 3.19
C ALA A 88 -14.92 -35.33 2.49
N ASN A 89 -16.02 -34.93 1.85
CA ASN A 89 -16.98 -35.83 1.17
C ASN A 89 -16.67 -36.10 -0.31
N TYR A 90 -15.63 -35.43 -0.88
CA TYR A 90 -15.25 -35.70 -2.27
C TYR A 90 -14.61 -37.09 -2.40
N LYS A 91 -15.33 -38.02 -3.07
CA LYS A 91 -14.92 -39.41 -3.24
C LYS A 91 -13.50 -39.53 -3.81
N ASN A 92 -12.64 -40.28 -3.11
CA ASN A 92 -11.31 -40.73 -3.50
C ASN A 92 -10.14 -39.72 -3.42
N ALA A 93 -10.28 -38.55 -2.83
CA ALA A 93 -9.17 -37.67 -2.55
C ALA A 93 -9.02 -37.43 -1.05
N LYS A 94 -7.81 -37.58 -0.53
CA LYS A 94 -7.47 -37.20 0.83
C LYS A 94 -6.98 -35.77 0.84
N TYR A 95 -7.42 -35.00 1.83
CA TYR A 95 -7.01 -33.63 2.07
C TYR A 95 -6.31 -33.57 3.40
N GLU A 96 -5.12 -32.99 3.39
CA GLU A 96 -4.33 -32.78 4.59
C GLU A 96 -4.25 -31.27 4.84
N PHE A 97 -4.41 -30.88 6.10
CA PHE A 97 -4.45 -29.49 6.52
C PHE A 97 -3.19 -29.16 7.33
N PHE A 98 -2.59 -28.02 7.04
CA PHE A 98 -1.37 -27.57 7.69
C PHE A 98 -1.53 -26.16 8.24
N ASP A 99 -0.82 -25.87 9.33
CA ASP A 99 -0.66 -24.51 9.83
C ASP A 99 0.33 -23.68 9.00
N LYS A 100 0.61 -22.46 9.44
CA LYS A 100 1.57 -21.55 8.80
C LYS A 100 3.01 -22.10 8.73
N ASP A 101 3.38 -23.00 9.62
CA ASP A 101 4.72 -23.60 9.74
C ASP A 101 4.78 -24.99 9.06
N PHE A 102 3.79 -25.33 8.25
CA PHE A 102 3.62 -26.64 7.58
C PHE A 102 3.54 -27.85 8.54
N LYS A 103 3.05 -27.64 9.77
CA LYS A 103 2.74 -28.75 10.68
C LYS A 103 1.34 -29.26 10.37
N LEU A 104 1.23 -30.60 10.30
CA LEU A 104 -0.04 -31.27 10.06
C LEU A 104 -1.00 -31.00 11.23
N VAL A 105 -2.22 -30.59 10.90
CA VAL A 105 -3.29 -30.44 11.89
C VAL A 105 -4.09 -31.75 11.90
N GLU A 106 -3.83 -32.60 12.87
CA GLU A 106 -4.48 -33.91 13.06
C GLU A 106 -5.90 -33.75 13.64
N ASN A 107 -6.77 -34.73 13.36
CA ASN A 107 -8.13 -34.83 13.93
C ASN A 107 -8.99 -33.59 13.73
N ILE A 108 -9.31 -33.31 12.49
CA ILE A 108 -10.08 -32.12 12.12
C ILE A 108 -11.57 -32.30 12.44
N SER A 109 -11.92 -32.06 13.70
CA SER A 109 -13.18 -31.38 13.98
C SER A 109 -12.89 -29.90 13.79
N ILE A 110 -13.18 -29.32 12.63
CA ILE A 110 -12.97 -27.89 12.39
C ILE A 110 -13.93 -27.14 13.29
N THR A 111 -13.39 -26.59 14.37
CA THR A 111 -14.14 -25.73 15.30
C THR A 111 -13.83 -24.28 14.97
N ALA A 112 -14.69 -23.37 15.43
CA ALA A 112 -14.46 -21.95 15.30
C ALA A 112 -13.07 -21.50 15.85
N ASP A 113 -12.51 -22.22 16.81
CA ASP A 113 -11.28 -21.87 17.51
C ASP A 113 -10.01 -22.34 16.77
N ASN A 114 -10.06 -23.47 16.05
CA ASN A 114 -8.88 -24.01 15.36
C ASN A 114 -8.78 -23.59 13.88
N ILE A 115 -9.87 -23.09 13.29
CA ILE A 115 -9.88 -22.61 11.91
C ILE A 115 -8.85 -21.50 11.66
N GLU A 116 -8.54 -20.72 12.70
CA GLU A 116 -7.55 -19.64 12.62
C GLU A 116 -6.11 -20.15 12.49
N THR A 117 -5.87 -21.42 12.79
CA THR A 117 -4.53 -22.03 12.69
C THR A 117 -4.25 -22.65 11.33
N LEU A 118 -5.30 -22.96 10.55
CA LEU A 118 -5.16 -23.56 9.23
C LEU A 118 -4.65 -22.56 8.19
N LYS A 119 -3.64 -22.94 7.44
CA LYS A 119 -3.04 -22.08 6.42
C LYS A 119 -3.03 -22.74 5.05
N TYR A 120 -2.70 -24.02 4.98
CA TYR A 120 -2.54 -24.74 3.74
C TYR A 120 -3.42 -25.98 3.73
N VAL A 121 -4.01 -26.27 2.56
CA VAL A 121 -4.71 -27.51 2.30
C VAL A 121 -4.03 -28.18 1.12
N VAL A 122 -3.58 -29.40 1.31
CA VAL A 122 -2.92 -30.20 0.28
C VAL A 122 -3.79 -31.36 -0.09
N ARG A 123 -4.02 -31.57 -1.37
CA ARG A 123 -4.63 -32.79 -1.89
C ARG A 123 -3.52 -33.82 -2.14
N THR A 124 -3.61 -34.97 -1.48
CA THR A 124 -2.61 -36.03 -1.59
C THR A 124 -3.24 -37.35 -1.98
N LYS A 125 -2.44 -38.20 -2.66
CA LYS A 125 -2.83 -39.61 -2.92
C LYS A 125 -2.52 -40.51 -1.73
N LYS A 126 -1.52 -40.16 -0.91
CA LYS A 126 -1.13 -40.88 0.31
C LYS A 126 -1.33 -39.98 1.51
N PRO A 127 -1.78 -40.53 2.66
CA PRO A 127 -1.85 -39.72 3.89
C PRO A 127 -0.46 -39.23 4.30
N ILE A 128 -0.41 -37.97 4.74
CA ILE A 128 0.75 -37.36 5.38
C ILE A 128 0.52 -37.49 6.88
N THR A 129 1.56 -37.76 7.62
CA THR A 129 1.52 -37.95 9.07
C THR A 129 2.32 -36.85 9.77
N SER A 130 2.12 -36.67 11.07
CA SER A 130 2.88 -35.71 11.90
C SER A 130 4.37 -36.01 11.97
N ALA A 131 4.80 -37.22 11.59
CA ALA A 131 6.21 -37.59 11.49
C ALA A 131 6.88 -37.11 10.19
N ASP A 132 6.10 -36.69 9.20
CA ASP A 132 6.62 -36.24 7.91
C ASP A 132 7.06 -34.79 7.97
N THR A 133 8.24 -34.50 7.43
CA THR A 133 8.69 -33.11 7.24
C THR A 133 8.14 -32.57 5.92
N VAL A 134 7.37 -31.50 6.00
CA VAL A 134 6.71 -30.89 4.84
C VAL A 134 7.20 -29.44 4.66
N SER A 135 7.53 -29.09 3.43
CA SER A 135 7.86 -27.70 3.06
C SER A 135 7.45 -27.39 1.62
N LEU A 136 7.23 -26.12 1.33
CA LEU A 136 6.84 -25.64 0.01
C LEU A 136 8.00 -24.84 -0.62
N GLU A 137 8.39 -25.20 -1.83
CA GLU A 137 9.28 -24.40 -2.66
C GLU A 137 8.52 -23.80 -3.83
N THR A 138 8.69 -22.51 -4.03
CA THR A 138 8.08 -21.75 -5.13
C THR A 138 9.15 -20.88 -5.80
N PRO A 139 9.03 -20.61 -7.10
CA PRO A 139 9.91 -19.65 -7.79
C PRO A 139 9.64 -18.21 -7.34
N PHE A 140 8.52 -17.93 -6.70
CA PHE A 140 8.08 -16.63 -6.19
C PHE A 140 7.97 -16.65 -4.66
N LYS A 141 7.87 -15.45 -4.06
CA LYS A 141 7.63 -15.30 -2.63
C LYS A 141 6.13 -15.18 -2.34
N ILE A 142 5.71 -15.64 -1.17
CA ILE A 142 4.35 -15.48 -0.65
C ILE A 142 4.39 -14.35 0.39
N TRP A 143 3.58 -13.31 0.17
CA TRP A 143 3.44 -12.18 1.07
C TRP A 143 2.09 -12.23 1.78
N ASP A 144 2.10 -12.71 3.01
CA ASP A 144 0.90 -12.85 3.83
C ASP A 144 1.22 -12.44 5.29
N PRO A 145 1.46 -11.15 5.53
CA PRO A 145 1.79 -10.64 6.85
C PRO A 145 0.57 -10.70 7.78
N THR A 146 0.83 -10.69 9.06
CA THR A 146 -0.21 -10.39 10.07
C THR A 146 -0.66 -8.94 9.93
N SER A 147 -1.90 -8.64 10.32
CA SER A 147 -2.45 -7.28 10.22
C SER A 147 -1.74 -6.26 11.13
N GLY A 148 -1.03 -6.72 12.17
CA GLY A 148 -0.35 -5.84 13.12
C GLY A 148 0.23 -6.58 14.32
N ILE A 149 0.63 -5.80 15.32
CA ILE A 149 1.18 -6.26 16.60
C ILE A 149 0.05 -6.29 17.63
N GLN A 150 -0.19 -7.47 18.21
CA GLN A 150 -1.17 -7.63 19.27
C GLN A 150 -0.63 -7.09 20.59
N LEU A 151 -1.29 -6.09 21.15
CA LEU A 151 -0.99 -5.49 22.47
C LEU A 151 -2.18 -5.69 23.41
N GLY A 152 -2.27 -6.87 24.02
CA GLY A 152 -3.45 -7.24 24.81
C GLY A 152 -4.72 -7.26 23.93
N PRO A 153 -5.79 -6.53 24.32
CA PRO A 153 -7.04 -6.51 23.54
C PRO A 153 -6.98 -5.63 22.28
N VAL A 154 -5.89 -4.88 22.07
CA VAL A 154 -5.76 -3.93 20.96
C VAL A 154 -4.74 -4.42 19.96
N THR A 155 -5.09 -4.41 18.68
CA THR A 155 -4.16 -4.66 17.58
C THR A 155 -3.64 -3.35 17.03
N LEU A 156 -2.33 -3.13 17.10
CA LEU A 156 -1.67 -2.01 16.45
C LEU A 156 -1.35 -2.39 15.02
N HIS A 157 -2.19 -1.98 14.09
CA HIS A 157 -2.05 -2.30 12.67
C HIS A 157 -0.76 -1.71 12.07
N PHE A 158 -0.06 -2.50 11.24
CA PHE A 158 1.15 -2.03 10.55
C PHE A 158 0.90 -0.80 9.69
N TYR A 159 -0.27 -0.71 9.05
CA TYR A 159 -0.67 0.48 8.31
C TYR A 159 -0.67 1.74 9.18
N SER A 160 -1.26 1.68 10.36
CA SER A 160 -1.26 2.79 11.33
C SER A 160 0.14 3.14 11.83
N LEU A 161 0.99 2.13 12.05
CA LEU A 161 2.40 2.34 12.41
C LEU A 161 3.16 3.13 11.34
N MET A 162 2.89 2.88 10.06
CA MET A 162 3.52 3.63 8.97
C MET A 162 3.14 5.12 9.00
N PHE A 163 1.90 5.45 9.37
CA PHE A 163 1.51 6.86 9.59
C PHE A 163 2.24 7.47 10.79
N ILE A 164 2.37 6.74 11.90
CA ILE A 164 3.12 7.21 13.08
C ILE A 164 4.57 7.51 12.68
N PHE A 165 5.23 6.63 11.91
CA PHE A 165 6.59 6.87 11.43
C PHE A 165 6.66 8.05 10.44
N ALA A 166 5.70 8.18 9.53
CA ALA A 166 5.64 9.28 8.58
C ALA A 166 5.54 10.64 9.29
N PHE A 167 4.62 10.78 10.23
CA PHE A 167 4.44 12.02 10.99
C PHE A 167 5.58 12.25 11.98
N GLY A 168 6.06 11.22 12.69
CA GLY A 168 7.18 11.34 13.63
C GLY A 168 8.47 11.78 12.93
N LEU A 169 8.85 11.11 11.83
CA LEU A 169 10.00 11.51 11.03
C LEU A 169 9.78 12.90 10.40
N GLY A 170 8.56 13.18 9.94
CA GLY A 170 8.18 14.48 9.41
C GLY A 170 8.41 15.62 10.40
N TYR A 171 8.03 15.43 11.66
CA TYR A 171 8.27 16.40 12.74
C TYR A 171 9.78 16.65 12.96
N VAL A 172 10.57 15.56 13.01
CA VAL A 172 12.04 15.66 13.18
C VAL A 172 12.68 16.39 12.01
N LEU A 173 12.30 16.06 10.77
CA LEU A 173 12.83 16.71 9.57
C LEU A 173 12.44 18.18 9.50
N MET A 174 11.19 18.52 9.81
CA MET A 174 10.72 19.91 9.83
C MET A 174 11.46 20.72 10.89
N THR A 175 11.65 20.17 12.09
CA THR A 175 12.47 20.78 13.15
C THR A 175 13.90 21.05 12.67
N LYS A 176 14.52 20.07 11.99
CA LYS A 176 15.88 20.22 11.46
C LYS A 176 15.96 21.28 10.36
N MET A 177 14.95 21.36 9.48
CA MET A 177 14.90 22.40 8.45
C MET A 177 14.72 23.79 9.05
N TYR A 178 13.81 23.96 10.04
CA TYR A 178 13.59 25.25 10.69
C TYR A 178 14.85 25.73 11.44
N LYS A 179 15.56 24.83 12.13
CA LYS A 179 16.88 25.13 12.70
C LYS A 179 17.88 25.60 11.65
N THR A 180 17.94 24.90 10.50
CA THR A 180 18.85 25.24 9.39
C THR A 180 18.51 26.58 8.73
N ASP A 181 17.23 26.93 8.71
CA ASP A 181 16.71 28.17 8.13
C ASP A 181 16.66 29.32 9.15
N HIS A 182 17.16 29.12 10.39
CA HIS A 182 17.14 30.06 11.50
C HIS A 182 15.71 30.56 11.85
N VAL A 183 14.69 29.75 11.60
CA VAL A 183 13.29 30.04 11.92
C VAL A 183 12.99 29.55 13.34
N ASN A 184 12.21 30.32 14.10
CA ASN A 184 11.86 29.97 15.47
C ASN A 184 11.07 28.64 15.54
N LEU A 185 11.53 27.74 16.39
CA LEU A 185 10.98 26.39 16.51
C LEU A 185 9.53 26.36 17.05
N LYS A 186 9.04 27.46 17.65
CA LYS A 186 7.63 27.58 18.06
C LYS A 186 6.63 27.36 16.90
N TYR A 187 7.09 27.52 15.66
CA TYR A 187 6.29 27.33 14.45
C TYR A 187 6.23 25.87 13.96
N VAL A 188 7.03 24.95 14.53
CA VAL A 188 7.05 23.54 14.10
C VAL A 188 5.82 22.79 14.63
N GLU A 189 5.46 23.01 15.89
CA GLU A 189 4.29 22.37 16.47
C GLU A 189 2.98 22.75 15.76
N PRO A 190 2.71 24.02 15.44
CA PRO A 190 1.53 24.38 14.66
C PRO A 190 1.46 23.74 13.27
N ILE A 191 2.55 23.70 12.49
CA ILE A 191 2.47 23.03 11.17
C ILE A 191 2.20 21.54 11.30
N PHE A 192 2.82 20.89 12.28
CA PHE A 192 2.56 19.48 12.58
C PHE A 192 1.08 19.26 12.94
N THR A 193 0.54 20.04 13.86
CA THR A 193 -0.86 19.94 14.30
C THR A 193 -1.85 20.17 13.16
N TRP A 194 -1.66 21.24 12.38
CA TRP A 194 -2.56 21.57 11.27
C TRP A 194 -2.49 20.55 10.12
N THR A 195 -1.32 20.00 9.83
CA THR A 195 -1.20 18.94 8.83
C THR A 195 -1.80 17.62 9.32
N LEU A 196 -1.65 17.29 10.60
CA LEU A 196 -2.24 16.08 11.19
C LEU A 196 -3.78 16.17 11.18
N ILE A 197 -4.35 17.28 11.68
CA ILE A 197 -5.80 17.53 11.67
C ILE A 197 -6.31 17.54 10.23
N GLY A 198 -5.65 18.26 9.33
CA GLY A 198 -6.02 18.30 7.91
C GLY A 198 -6.02 16.92 7.27
N THR A 199 -5.03 16.08 7.58
CA THR A 199 -4.98 14.71 7.05
C THR A 199 -6.15 13.87 7.55
N ILE A 200 -6.38 13.81 8.86
CA ILE A 200 -7.39 12.94 9.46
C ILE A 200 -8.81 13.40 9.08
N LEU A 201 -9.14 14.66 9.39
CA LEU A 201 -10.47 15.18 9.12
C LEU A 201 -10.76 15.31 7.63
N GLY A 202 -9.76 15.74 6.84
CA GLY A 202 -9.90 15.84 5.40
C GLY A 202 -10.14 14.50 4.72
N ALA A 203 -9.39 13.46 5.12
CA ALA A 203 -9.60 12.11 4.61
C ALA A 203 -11.00 11.59 4.96
N ARG A 204 -11.46 11.81 6.17
CA ARG A 204 -12.77 11.36 6.63
C ARG A 204 -13.92 12.13 5.96
N ILE A 205 -13.87 13.44 5.96
CA ILE A 205 -14.89 14.29 5.32
C ILE A 205 -14.93 14.01 3.81
N GLY A 206 -13.78 13.89 3.16
CA GLY A 206 -13.71 13.53 1.74
C GLY A 206 -14.34 12.16 1.46
N HIS A 207 -14.08 11.16 2.30
CA HIS A 207 -14.73 9.87 2.15
C HIS A 207 -16.26 9.97 2.29
N VAL A 208 -16.74 10.66 3.31
CA VAL A 208 -18.19 10.82 3.53
C VAL A 208 -18.83 11.56 2.36
N ILE A 209 -18.25 12.66 1.89
CA ILE A 209 -18.82 13.43 0.76
C ILE A 209 -18.94 12.59 -0.51
N PHE A 210 -17.91 11.80 -0.84
CA PHE A 210 -17.87 11.10 -2.13
C PHE A 210 -18.48 9.69 -2.11
N TYR A 211 -18.46 9.01 -0.96
CA TYR A 211 -18.83 7.59 -0.89
C TYR A 211 -19.98 7.26 0.07
N GLN A 212 -20.24 8.10 1.09
CA GLN A 212 -21.24 7.84 2.10
C GLN A 212 -21.98 9.14 2.53
N PRO A 213 -22.53 9.94 1.59
CA PRO A 213 -23.18 11.22 1.92
C PRO A 213 -24.40 11.06 2.83
N GLU A 214 -24.99 9.88 2.88
CA GLU A 214 -26.11 9.55 3.77
C GLU A 214 -25.76 9.69 5.26
N LEU A 215 -24.47 9.52 5.64
CA LEU A 215 -24.04 9.66 7.04
C LEU A 215 -24.28 11.06 7.61
N PHE A 216 -24.33 12.10 6.80
CA PHE A 216 -24.72 13.43 7.27
C PHE A 216 -26.13 13.49 7.87
N LYS A 217 -27.01 12.58 7.45
CA LYS A 217 -28.40 12.48 7.94
C LYS A 217 -28.59 11.38 8.96
N GLU A 218 -27.92 10.24 8.77
CA GLU A 218 -28.16 9.03 9.53
C GLU A 218 -27.32 8.93 10.80
N ASP A 219 -26.05 9.43 10.76
CA ASP A 219 -25.11 9.36 11.89
C ASP A 219 -24.12 10.52 11.83
N PHE A 220 -24.61 11.74 12.06
CA PHE A 220 -23.84 12.97 11.90
C PHE A 220 -22.51 12.98 12.67
N TRP A 221 -22.50 12.42 13.89
CA TRP A 221 -21.29 12.40 14.71
C TRP A 221 -20.22 11.46 14.16
N SER A 222 -20.61 10.38 13.47
CA SER A 222 -19.67 9.46 12.84
C SER A 222 -18.89 10.08 11.67
N VAL A 223 -19.36 11.21 11.14
CA VAL A 223 -18.66 11.98 10.11
C VAL A 223 -17.34 12.56 10.64
N PHE A 224 -17.35 13.05 11.88
CA PHE A 224 -16.22 13.78 12.47
C PHE A 224 -15.47 12.99 13.54
N LEU A 225 -16.13 12.04 14.18
CA LEU A 225 -15.61 11.27 15.30
C LEU A 225 -15.57 9.78 14.96
N PRO A 226 -14.62 9.02 15.55
CA PRO A 226 -14.51 7.57 15.31
C PRO A 226 -15.55 6.77 16.12
N ILE A 227 -16.81 7.21 16.10
CA ILE A 227 -17.92 6.62 16.85
C ILE A 227 -19.13 6.42 15.94
N SER A 228 -20.01 5.49 16.28
CA SER A 228 -21.36 5.38 15.70
C SER A 228 -22.40 5.60 16.77
N THR A 229 -23.49 6.30 16.39
CA THR A 229 -24.63 6.60 17.30
C THR A 229 -25.91 5.87 16.86
N LYS A 230 -25.94 5.15 15.73
CA LYS A 230 -27.14 4.46 15.19
C LYS A 230 -27.77 3.45 16.15
N ASN A 231 -26.94 2.67 16.87
CA ASN A 231 -27.40 1.61 17.78
C ASN A 231 -26.77 1.76 19.17
N GLY A 232 -26.79 2.98 19.70
CA GLY A 232 -26.05 3.34 20.93
C GLY A 232 -24.60 3.74 20.61
N LEU A 233 -23.95 4.42 21.57
CA LEU A 233 -22.59 4.92 21.40
C LEU A 233 -21.60 3.75 21.32
N LYS A 234 -20.97 3.58 20.16
CA LYS A 234 -19.93 2.56 19.93
C LYS A 234 -18.71 3.20 19.30
N PHE A 235 -17.52 2.83 19.77
CA PHE A 235 -16.26 3.19 19.11
C PHE A 235 -16.05 2.29 17.88
N THR A 236 -16.03 2.91 16.70
CA THR A 236 -15.92 2.19 15.41
C THR A 236 -14.57 2.41 14.73
N GLY A 237 -13.75 3.34 15.24
CA GLY A 237 -12.62 3.86 14.49
C GLY A 237 -13.07 4.73 13.30
N PHE A 238 -12.12 5.26 12.54
CA PHE A 238 -12.42 5.91 11.26
C PHE A 238 -12.43 4.85 10.15
N ALA A 239 -13.58 4.30 9.86
CA ALA A 239 -13.80 3.45 8.70
C ALA A 239 -14.04 4.33 7.46
N GLY A 240 -13.24 4.12 6.42
CA GLY A 240 -13.31 4.91 5.18
C GLY A 240 -12.56 6.24 5.27
N LEU A 241 -11.47 6.32 4.53
CA LEU A 241 -10.59 7.49 4.42
C LEU A 241 -10.27 7.72 2.93
N ALA A 242 -10.51 8.94 2.44
CA ALA A 242 -10.24 9.32 1.04
C ALA A 242 -9.00 10.20 0.95
N SER A 243 -7.99 9.77 0.22
CA SER A 243 -6.74 10.51 0.03
C SER A 243 -6.92 11.88 -0.61
N HIS A 244 -7.90 12.03 -1.50
CA HIS A 244 -8.22 13.31 -2.14
C HIS A 244 -8.68 14.35 -1.11
N GLY A 245 -9.57 13.97 -0.18
CA GLY A 245 -10.01 14.83 0.90
C GLY A 245 -8.85 15.25 1.82
N ALA A 246 -7.97 14.32 2.17
CA ALA A 246 -6.76 14.63 2.94
C ALA A 246 -5.87 15.64 2.22
N THR A 247 -5.64 15.46 0.92
CA THR A 247 -4.78 16.35 0.12
C THR A 247 -5.34 17.77 0.08
N ILE A 248 -6.63 17.94 -0.20
CA ILE A 248 -7.29 19.25 -0.21
C ILE A 248 -7.19 19.92 1.16
N ALA A 249 -7.50 19.20 2.23
CA ALA A 249 -7.46 19.75 3.58
C ALA A 249 -6.04 20.12 4.03
N VAL A 250 -5.02 19.32 3.70
CA VAL A 250 -3.61 19.65 3.99
C VAL A 250 -3.19 20.90 3.22
N ILE A 251 -3.61 21.09 1.98
CA ILE A 251 -3.35 22.32 1.23
C ILE A 251 -3.98 23.50 1.96
N LEU A 252 -5.25 23.43 2.33
CA LEU A 252 -5.95 24.53 3.01
C LEU A 252 -5.37 24.86 4.38
N THR A 253 -5.07 23.85 5.19
CA THR A 253 -4.46 24.05 6.52
C THR A 253 -3.04 24.59 6.43
N THR A 254 -2.27 24.21 5.41
CA THR A 254 -0.94 24.75 5.15
C THR A 254 -1.00 26.20 4.67
N LEU A 255 -1.97 26.56 3.84
CA LEU A 255 -2.21 27.96 3.47
C LEU A 255 -2.58 28.81 4.69
N TYR A 256 -3.51 28.33 5.53
CA TYR A 256 -3.85 28.98 6.79
C TYR A 256 -2.60 29.19 7.67
N TYR A 257 -1.83 28.12 7.85
CA TYR A 257 -0.58 28.19 8.61
C TYR A 257 0.40 29.23 8.03
N SER A 258 0.56 29.25 6.70
CA SER A 258 1.44 30.18 6.01
C SER A 258 1.05 31.63 6.23
N PHE A 259 -0.23 31.97 6.02
CA PHE A 259 -0.69 33.36 6.10
C PHE A 259 -0.93 33.85 7.52
N LYS A 260 -1.41 32.99 8.43
CA LYS A 260 -1.88 33.42 9.75
C LYS A 260 -0.90 33.13 10.89
N ILE A 261 -0.08 32.07 10.76
CA ILE A 261 0.77 31.62 11.87
C ILE A 261 2.22 32.00 11.64
N ILE A 262 2.87 31.46 10.60
CA ILE A 262 4.28 31.73 10.34
C ILE A 262 4.50 33.05 9.58
N LYS A 263 3.50 33.52 8.88
CA LYS A 263 3.53 34.72 8.03
C LYS A 263 4.66 34.70 7.00
N LYS A 264 4.77 33.59 6.28
CA LYS A 264 5.70 33.39 5.16
C LYS A 264 4.93 33.01 3.90
N ASN A 265 5.55 33.28 2.74
CA ASN A 265 5.01 32.84 1.46
C ASN A 265 4.68 31.34 1.49
N PRO A 266 3.46 30.92 1.07
CA PRO A 266 3.09 29.50 1.03
C PRO A 266 4.09 28.62 0.29
N LEU A 267 4.71 29.09 -0.79
CA LEU A 267 5.70 28.34 -1.55
C LEU A 267 6.93 28.00 -0.70
N TRP A 268 7.31 28.88 0.24
CA TRP A 268 8.38 28.62 1.20
C TRP A 268 8.03 27.42 2.11
N VAL A 269 6.80 27.36 2.58
CA VAL A 269 6.33 26.25 3.44
C VAL A 269 6.22 24.97 2.63
N TYR A 270 5.66 25.03 1.42
CA TYR A 270 5.53 23.87 0.55
C TYR A 270 6.86 23.27 0.10
N ASP A 271 7.91 24.08 -0.08
CA ASP A 271 9.26 23.57 -0.36
C ASP A 271 9.77 22.63 0.75
N ARG A 272 9.47 22.95 2.02
CA ARG A 272 9.87 22.12 3.16
C ARG A 272 8.91 20.93 3.34
N LEU A 273 7.63 21.19 3.22
CA LEU A 273 6.60 20.17 3.34
C LEU A 273 6.73 19.12 2.24
N GLY A 274 7.07 19.49 1.01
CA GLY A 274 7.29 18.54 -0.09
C GLY A 274 8.39 17.52 0.20
N ILE A 275 9.47 17.95 0.88
CA ILE A 275 10.54 17.03 1.32
C ILE A 275 10.00 16.01 2.32
N VAL A 276 9.20 16.46 3.29
CA VAL A 276 8.59 15.60 4.31
C VAL A 276 7.55 14.67 3.70
N VAL A 277 6.71 15.19 2.80
CA VAL A 277 5.68 14.40 2.11
C VAL A 277 6.30 13.32 1.22
N ALA A 278 7.45 13.55 0.60
CA ALA A 278 8.13 12.53 -0.19
C ALA A 278 8.46 11.28 0.65
N ILE A 279 9.06 11.45 1.83
CA ILE A 279 9.37 10.31 2.70
C ILE A 279 8.11 9.77 3.39
N GLY A 280 7.17 10.63 3.75
CA GLY A 280 5.87 10.22 4.29
C GLY A 280 5.11 9.35 3.30
N GLY A 281 5.12 9.68 2.01
CA GLY A 281 4.55 8.87 0.93
C GLY A 281 5.16 7.48 0.85
N ALA A 282 6.48 7.34 1.06
CA ALA A 282 7.13 6.03 1.10
C ALA A 282 6.58 5.16 2.25
N PHE A 283 6.39 5.72 3.45
CA PHE A 283 5.77 5.00 4.56
C PHE A 283 4.32 4.60 4.25
N VAL A 284 3.52 5.48 3.63
CA VAL A 284 2.16 5.14 3.21
C VAL A 284 2.17 3.96 2.24
N ARG A 285 3.09 3.94 1.26
CA ARG A 285 3.23 2.79 0.33
C ARG A 285 3.66 1.51 1.04
N MET A 286 4.51 1.61 2.05
CA MET A 286 4.81 0.46 2.92
C MET A 286 3.57 -0.01 3.69
N GLY A 287 2.71 0.90 4.15
CA GLY A 287 1.42 0.57 4.74
C GLY A 287 0.51 -0.19 3.78
N ASN A 288 0.37 0.30 2.53
CA ASN A 288 -0.37 -0.40 1.48
C ASN A 288 0.21 -1.81 1.22
N PHE A 289 1.52 -1.97 1.26
CA PHE A 289 2.18 -3.26 1.10
C PHE A 289 1.83 -4.22 2.24
N PHE A 290 1.83 -3.78 3.50
CA PHE A 290 1.40 -4.60 4.63
C PHE A 290 -0.08 -4.99 4.55
N ASN A 291 -0.93 -4.12 4.03
CA ASN A 291 -2.35 -4.43 3.79
C ASN A 291 -2.58 -5.24 2.50
N SER A 292 -1.53 -5.55 1.74
CA SER A 292 -1.63 -6.21 0.44
C SER A 292 -2.54 -5.48 -0.56
N GLU A 293 -2.73 -4.17 -0.43
CA GLU A 293 -3.58 -3.35 -1.30
C GLU A 293 -2.77 -2.59 -2.35
N ILE A 294 -3.42 -2.14 -3.44
CA ILE A 294 -2.77 -1.40 -4.54
C ILE A 294 -1.66 -2.23 -5.22
N ILE A 295 -1.95 -3.50 -5.47
CA ILE A 295 -1.01 -4.43 -6.08
C ILE A 295 -0.85 -4.20 -7.59
N GLY A 296 0.14 -4.82 -8.17
CA GLY A 296 0.41 -4.76 -9.61
C GLY A 296 -0.30 -5.84 -10.41
N LYS A 297 -0.14 -5.75 -11.72
CA LYS A 297 -0.62 -6.75 -12.69
C LYS A 297 0.05 -8.10 -12.46
N PRO A 298 -0.55 -9.20 -12.94
CA PRO A 298 0.07 -10.51 -12.97
C PRO A 298 1.44 -10.48 -13.64
N VAL A 299 2.38 -11.25 -13.12
CA VAL A 299 3.76 -11.34 -13.61
C VAL A 299 4.19 -12.81 -13.70
N ASP A 300 5.14 -13.10 -14.60
CA ASP A 300 5.75 -14.42 -14.70
C ASP A 300 6.25 -14.86 -13.30
N PRO A 301 5.84 -16.03 -12.81
CA PRO A 301 6.29 -16.57 -11.52
C PRO A 301 7.80 -16.65 -11.35
N ASN A 302 8.55 -16.80 -12.43
CA ASN A 302 10.01 -16.83 -12.41
C ASN A 302 10.64 -15.43 -12.39
N SER A 303 9.86 -14.36 -12.46
CA SER A 303 10.35 -13.00 -12.34
C SER A 303 10.89 -12.74 -10.92
N PRO A 304 12.03 -12.02 -10.77
CA PRO A 304 12.55 -11.64 -9.46
C PRO A 304 11.60 -10.72 -8.66
N PHE A 305 10.60 -10.15 -9.35
CA PHE A 305 9.57 -9.30 -8.74
C PHE A 305 8.26 -10.06 -8.48
N ALA A 306 8.20 -11.35 -8.76
CA ALA A 306 7.00 -12.14 -8.56
C ALA A 306 6.69 -12.30 -7.07
N LEU A 307 5.51 -11.82 -6.64
CA LEU A 307 5.04 -11.88 -5.27
C LEU A 307 3.57 -12.29 -5.25
N LEU A 308 3.24 -13.35 -4.52
CA LEU A 308 1.87 -13.79 -4.33
C LEU A 308 1.27 -13.09 -3.12
N PHE A 309 0.09 -12.50 -3.30
CA PHE A 309 -0.69 -11.80 -2.26
C PHE A 309 -1.98 -12.56 -1.96
N PRO A 310 -1.98 -13.56 -1.07
CA PRO A 310 -3.17 -14.36 -0.79
C PRO A 310 -4.35 -13.55 -0.25
N GLN A 311 -4.06 -12.43 0.46
CA GLN A 311 -5.08 -11.56 1.05
C GLN A 311 -5.97 -10.85 0.02
N GLN A 312 -5.55 -10.79 -1.23
CA GLN A 312 -6.31 -10.12 -2.30
C GLN A 312 -7.22 -11.08 -3.09
N SER A 313 -7.35 -12.33 -2.68
CA SER A 313 -8.21 -13.28 -3.35
C SER A 313 -9.70 -12.90 -3.29
N SER A 314 -10.15 -12.18 -2.25
CA SER A 314 -11.53 -11.68 -2.16
C SER A 314 -11.85 -10.62 -3.22
N GLU A 315 -10.87 -9.84 -3.65
CA GLU A 315 -11.04 -8.78 -4.65
C GLU A 315 -10.82 -9.28 -6.08
N TYR A 316 -9.82 -10.15 -6.27
CA TYR A 316 -9.40 -10.60 -7.60
C TYR A 316 -9.70 -12.09 -7.87
N GLY A 317 -10.39 -12.78 -6.95
CA GLY A 317 -10.65 -14.22 -7.05
C GLY A 317 -9.37 -15.03 -6.83
N ILE A 318 -9.02 -15.90 -7.78
CA ILE A 318 -7.76 -16.66 -7.73
C ILE A 318 -6.59 -15.70 -7.86
N THR A 319 -5.72 -15.64 -6.86
CA THR A 319 -4.53 -14.79 -6.93
C THR A 319 -3.36 -15.52 -7.58
N VAL A 320 -2.66 -14.81 -8.44
CA VAL A 320 -1.42 -15.22 -9.09
C VAL A 320 -0.30 -14.30 -8.65
N PRO A 321 0.99 -14.67 -8.83
CA PRO A 321 2.09 -13.75 -8.58
C PRO A 321 1.94 -12.43 -9.33
N ARG A 322 2.16 -11.31 -8.63
CA ARG A 322 1.94 -9.95 -9.11
C ARG A 322 3.12 -9.05 -8.80
N TYR A 323 3.22 -7.93 -9.50
CA TYR A 323 4.22 -6.90 -9.18
C TYR A 323 3.92 -6.25 -7.85
N PRO A 324 4.91 -6.09 -6.93
CA PRO A 324 4.76 -5.31 -5.70
C PRO A 324 4.91 -3.80 -6.00
N THR A 325 3.95 -3.22 -6.70
CA THR A 325 3.99 -1.81 -7.16
C THR A 325 4.09 -0.81 -6.02
N GLN A 326 3.61 -1.17 -4.83
CA GLN A 326 3.78 -0.39 -3.60
C GLN A 326 5.26 -0.19 -3.28
N LEU A 327 6.08 -1.24 -3.40
CA LEU A 327 7.52 -1.16 -3.14
C LEU A 327 8.23 -0.32 -4.21
N PHE A 328 7.81 -0.39 -5.47
CA PHE A 328 8.38 0.44 -6.53
C PHE A 328 8.11 1.92 -6.28
N GLU A 329 6.87 2.28 -5.90
CA GLU A 329 6.54 3.65 -5.51
C GLU A 329 7.30 4.06 -4.24
N ALA A 330 7.39 3.21 -3.21
CA ALA A 330 8.10 3.51 -1.97
C ALA A 330 9.59 3.81 -2.22
N VAL A 331 10.28 2.99 -3.01
CA VAL A 331 11.68 3.23 -3.40
C VAL A 331 11.81 4.54 -4.18
N GLY A 332 10.93 4.78 -5.14
CA GLY A 332 10.91 6.04 -5.90
C GLY A 332 10.75 7.26 -4.99
N TYR A 333 9.89 7.20 -3.99
CA TYR A 333 9.66 8.29 -3.03
C TYR A 333 10.83 8.48 -2.06
N VAL A 334 11.50 7.42 -1.65
CA VAL A 334 12.75 7.53 -0.88
C VAL A 334 13.85 8.22 -1.71
N LEU A 335 14.01 7.84 -2.98
CA LEU A 335 14.98 8.49 -3.87
C LEU A 335 14.64 9.96 -4.11
N LEU A 336 13.37 10.28 -4.27
CA LEU A 336 12.87 11.66 -4.36
C LEU A 336 13.21 12.45 -3.09
N PHE A 337 12.93 11.88 -1.91
CA PHE A 337 13.29 12.50 -0.64
C PHE A 337 14.78 12.79 -0.54
N VAL A 338 15.63 11.81 -0.85
CA VAL A 338 17.09 11.97 -0.82
C VAL A 338 17.55 13.07 -1.77
N LEU A 339 17.01 13.11 -2.98
CA LEU A 339 17.30 14.15 -3.95
C LEU A 339 16.92 15.54 -3.43
N LEU A 340 15.68 15.71 -2.96
CA LEU A 340 15.20 16.98 -2.44
C LEU A 340 15.99 17.42 -1.20
N TRP A 341 16.33 16.48 -0.30
CA TRP A 341 17.13 16.74 0.88
C TRP A 341 18.54 17.23 0.54
N ILE A 342 19.21 16.60 -0.44
CA ILE A 342 20.52 17.01 -0.94
C ILE A 342 20.43 18.41 -1.55
N LEU A 343 19.45 18.66 -2.40
CA LEU A 343 19.26 19.96 -3.04
C LEU A 343 18.98 21.07 -2.01
N TYR A 344 18.14 20.79 -1.02
CA TYR A 344 17.87 21.69 0.09
C TYR A 344 19.14 22.01 0.90
N ARG A 345 19.96 20.99 1.21
CA ARG A 345 21.15 21.13 2.07
C ARG A 345 22.40 21.63 1.37
N LYS A 346 22.58 21.27 0.10
CA LYS A 346 23.85 21.48 -0.62
C LYS A 346 23.77 22.56 -1.71
N THR A 347 22.58 23.14 -1.94
CA THR A 347 22.41 24.15 -2.99
C THR A 347 21.63 25.35 -2.46
N ASN A 348 21.65 26.44 -3.23
CA ASN A 348 20.89 27.66 -2.92
C ASN A 348 19.41 27.56 -3.35
N LYS A 349 18.90 26.35 -3.71
CA LYS A 349 17.54 26.17 -4.18
C LYS A 349 16.50 26.40 -3.08
N LYS A 350 16.85 26.21 -1.82
CA LYS A 350 16.01 26.54 -0.66
C LYS A 350 15.63 28.03 -0.56
N TYR A 351 16.40 28.93 -1.20
CA TYR A 351 16.12 30.36 -1.26
C TYR A 351 15.29 30.77 -2.50
N GLN A 352 14.98 29.84 -3.37
CA GLN A 352 14.11 30.03 -4.53
C GLN A 352 12.76 29.37 -4.25
N GLN A 353 11.87 30.14 -3.60
CA GLN A 353 10.60 29.66 -3.08
C GLN A 353 9.73 29.03 -4.17
N GLY A 354 9.28 27.78 -3.95
CA GLY A 354 8.51 26.98 -4.89
C GLY A 354 9.35 26.10 -5.83
N TRP A 355 10.68 26.25 -5.84
CA TRP A 355 11.50 25.45 -6.75
C TRP A 355 11.56 23.97 -6.34
N LEU A 356 11.77 23.70 -5.05
CA LEU A 356 11.82 22.32 -4.51
C LEU A 356 10.44 21.68 -4.57
N PHE A 357 9.38 22.45 -4.32
CA PHE A 357 8.00 21.96 -4.42
C PHE A 357 7.60 21.65 -5.87
N GLY A 358 7.98 22.50 -6.83
CA GLY A 358 7.79 22.22 -8.24
C GLY A 358 8.49 20.94 -8.68
N LEU A 359 9.77 20.76 -8.26
CA LEU A 359 10.52 19.53 -8.55
C LEU A 359 9.89 18.29 -7.87
N PHE A 360 9.43 18.44 -6.62
CA PHE A 360 8.68 17.40 -5.93
C PHE A 360 7.46 16.95 -6.73
N PHE A 361 6.65 17.88 -7.22
CA PHE A 361 5.46 17.58 -8.03
C PHE A 361 5.83 16.83 -9.31
N ILE A 362 6.81 17.35 -10.06
CA ILE A 362 7.24 16.72 -11.31
C ILE A 362 7.65 15.27 -11.08
N ILE A 363 8.53 15.02 -10.12
CA ILE A 363 9.11 13.69 -9.94
C ILE A 363 8.10 12.74 -9.26
N LEU A 364 7.34 13.21 -8.27
CA LEU A 364 6.32 12.38 -7.61
C LEU A 364 5.31 11.84 -8.63
N TRP A 365 4.76 12.74 -9.45
CA TRP A 365 3.75 12.35 -10.45
C TRP A 365 4.35 11.60 -11.62
N ALA A 366 5.63 11.82 -11.97
CA ALA A 366 6.33 10.98 -12.93
C ALA A 366 6.51 9.55 -12.40
N ILE A 367 6.90 9.36 -11.13
CA ILE A 367 6.97 8.04 -10.52
C ILE A 367 5.62 7.35 -10.61
N ARG A 368 4.53 8.04 -10.22
CA ARG A 368 3.17 7.48 -10.31
C ARG A 368 2.81 7.13 -11.76
N PHE A 369 3.04 8.02 -12.70
CA PHE A 369 2.76 7.81 -14.12
C PHE A 369 3.42 6.52 -14.65
N PHE A 370 4.70 6.30 -14.33
CA PHE A 370 5.42 5.12 -14.80
C PHE A 370 5.02 3.85 -14.06
N VAL A 371 4.83 3.90 -12.74
CA VAL A 371 4.42 2.71 -11.98
C VAL A 371 3.01 2.27 -12.34
N GLU A 372 2.15 3.20 -12.77
CA GLU A 372 0.76 2.91 -13.16
C GLU A 372 0.67 1.92 -14.34
N PHE A 373 1.69 1.83 -15.20
CA PHE A 373 1.75 0.80 -16.26
C PHE A 373 1.76 -0.63 -15.70
N LEU A 374 2.35 -0.80 -14.53
CA LEU A 374 2.50 -2.10 -13.84
C LEU A 374 1.37 -2.36 -12.83
N LYS A 375 0.54 -1.38 -12.57
CA LYS A 375 -0.49 -1.43 -11.54
C LYS A 375 -1.77 -2.08 -12.06
N GLU A 376 -2.43 -2.88 -11.21
CA GLU A 376 -3.78 -3.34 -11.47
C GLU A 376 -4.75 -2.16 -11.35
N PRO A 377 -5.72 -2.00 -12.27
CA PRO A 377 -6.77 -0.98 -12.15
C PRO A 377 -7.50 -1.08 -10.82
N GLN A 378 -7.72 0.07 -10.17
CA GLN A 378 -8.45 0.14 -8.90
C GLN A 378 -9.85 0.72 -9.12
N GLY A 379 -10.81 -0.15 -9.41
CA GLY A 379 -12.18 0.24 -9.75
C GLY A 379 -12.35 0.58 -11.22
N ASP A 380 -13.50 1.20 -11.56
CA ASP A 380 -13.85 1.56 -12.92
C ASP A 380 -12.88 2.59 -13.51
N GLU A 381 -12.35 2.33 -14.67
CA GLU A 381 -11.55 3.29 -15.42
C GLU A 381 -12.48 4.31 -16.10
N PHE A 382 -12.64 5.47 -15.47
CA PHE A 382 -13.53 6.53 -15.99
C PHE A 382 -12.96 7.25 -17.22
N ILE A 383 -11.64 7.25 -17.40
CA ILE A 383 -10.97 7.97 -18.48
C ILE A 383 -9.92 7.04 -19.11
N SER A 384 -10.11 6.75 -20.39
CA SER A 384 -9.10 6.08 -21.22
C SER A 384 -8.89 6.93 -22.47
N PHE A 385 -7.67 7.43 -22.66
CA PHE A 385 -7.31 8.23 -23.83
C PHE A 385 -5.90 7.89 -24.29
N ALA A 386 -5.75 7.65 -25.57
CA ALA A 386 -4.45 7.33 -26.19
C ALA A 386 -3.70 6.15 -25.54
N GLY A 387 -4.43 5.15 -25.01
CA GLY A 387 -3.84 3.99 -24.34
C GLY A 387 -3.34 4.26 -22.91
N LEU A 388 -3.63 5.44 -22.35
CA LEU A 388 -3.33 5.81 -20.98
C LEU A 388 -4.56 5.58 -20.10
N ASN A 389 -4.33 5.09 -18.89
CA ASN A 389 -5.38 4.91 -17.89
C ASN A 389 -5.66 6.20 -17.10
N THR A 390 -6.71 6.18 -16.28
CA THR A 390 -7.12 7.32 -15.46
C THR A 390 -6.00 7.86 -14.56
N GLY A 391 -5.22 6.97 -13.92
CA GLY A 391 -4.12 7.36 -13.04
C GLY A 391 -2.99 8.09 -13.76
N GLN A 392 -2.69 7.67 -14.99
CA GLN A 392 -1.69 8.32 -15.85
C GLN A 392 -2.16 9.69 -16.34
N ILE A 393 -3.40 9.76 -16.84
CA ILE A 393 -3.97 11.02 -17.34
C ILE A 393 -4.03 12.07 -16.23
N LEU A 394 -4.44 11.68 -15.02
CA LEU A 394 -4.47 12.57 -13.87
C LEU A 394 -3.07 13.01 -13.39
N SER A 395 -2.03 12.25 -13.70
CA SER A 395 -0.65 12.62 -13.32
C SER A 395 -0.10 13.79 -14.16
N ILE A 396 -0.52 13.91 -15.42
CA ILE A 396 0.00 14.91 -16.37
C ILE A 396 -0.24 16.35 -15.91
N PRO A 397 -1.47 16.77 -15.51
CA PRO A 397 -1.72 18.13 -15.04
C PRO A 397 -0.86 18.53 -13.84
N PHE A 398 -0.61 17.61 -12.93
CA PHE A 398 0.24 17.87 -11.75
C PHE A 398 1.72 18.00 -12.12
N MET A 399 2.22 17.23 -13.08
CA MET A 399 3.57 17.43 -13.62
C MET A 399 3.69 18.82 -14.27
N ILE A 400 2.71 19.23 -15.07
CA ILE A 400 2.68 20.55 -15.69
C ILE A 400 2.64 21.65 -14.62
N ALA A 401 1.78 21.52 -13.60
CA ALA A 401 1.75 22.45 -12.46
C ALA A 401 3.12 22.55 -11.77
N GLY A 402 3.79 21.44 -11.57
CA GLY A 402 5.16 21.42 -11.01
C GLY A 402 6.14 22.22 -11.88
N PHE A 403 6.13 22.05 -13.19
CA PHE A 403 6.96 22.84 -14.12
C PHE A 403 6.62 24.32 -14.06
N VAL A 404 5.36 24.70 -14.04
CA VAL A 404 4.91 26.07 -13.93
C VAL A 404 5.41 26.69 -12.63
N ILE A 405 5.20 26.05 -11.47
CA ILE A 405 5.68 26.50 -10.17
C ILE A 405 7.20 26.68 -10.19
N MET A 406 7.95 25.71 -10.73
CA MET A 406 9.40 25.77 -10.79
C MET A 406 9.92 26.92 -11.68
N ILE A 407 9.25 27.25 -12.79
CA ILE A 407 9.60 28.38 -13.65
C ILE A 407 9.30 29.70 -12.93
N TYR A 408 8.10 29.82 -12.36
CA TYR A 408 7.68 31.04 -11.65
C TYR A 408 8.48 31.29 -10.36
N SER A 409 9.03 30.25 -9.73
CA SER A 409 9.87 30.38 -8.52
C SER A 409 11.08 31.30 -8.70
N LYS A 410 11.52 31.55 -9.93
CA LYS A 410 12.58 32.52 -10.25
C LYS A 410 12.23 33.94 -9.78
N LYS A 411 10.93 34.27 -9.69
CA LYS A 411 10.44 35.59 -9.25
C LYS A 411 10.42 35.71 -7.72
N PHE A 412 10.50 34.60 -6.98
CA PHE A 412 10.36 34.54 -5.52
C PHE A 412 11.68 34.13 -4.84
N LYS A 413 12.79 34.67 -5.32
CA LYS A 413 14.10 34.51 -4.67
C LYS A 413 14.18 35.39 -3.44
N ILE A 414 14.71 34.83 -2.37
CA ILE A 414 14.99 35.55 -1.11
C ILE A 414 16.45 35.40 -0.73
N THR A 415 16.93 36.33 0.07
CA THR A 415 18.25 36.24 0.69
C THR A 415 18.22 35.32 1.91
N GLU A 416 19.38 34.93 2.42
CA GLU A 416 19.50 34.17 3.66
C GLU A 416 18.93 34.92 4.86
N ALA A 417 19.16 36.22 4.92
CA ALA A 417 18.63 37.09 5.98
C ALA A 417 17.08 37.16 5.94
N GLU A 418 16.50 37.26 4.76
CA GLU A 418 15.04 37.23 4.58
C GLU A 418 14.44 35.84 4.90
N ASN A 419 15.20 34.79 4.62
CA ASN A 419 14.75 33.41 4.94
C ASN A 419 14.59 33.25 6.47
N ALA A 420 15.43 33.84 7.27
CA ALA A 420 15.40 33.74 8.73
C ALA A 420 14.32 34.62 9.39
N LYS A 421 13.88 35.71 8.77
CA LYS A 421 12.90 36.64 9.34
C LYS A 421 11.47 36.05 9.23
N PRO A 422 10.65 36.09 10.30
CA PRO A 422 9.21 36.02 10.17
C PRO A 422 8.73 37.33 9.49
N GLU A 423 7.79 37.20 8.57
CA GLU A 423 7.10 38.40 7.99
C GLU A 423 6.14 39.01 8.99
#